data_3ecfe1079106bed8ec5bbf907c4ddb8e
#
_entry.id   3ecfe1079106bed8ec5bbf907c4ddb8e
#
_cell.length_a   1.000
_cell.length_b   1.000
_cell.length_c   1.000
_cell.angle_alpha   90.00
_cell.angle_beta   90.00
_cell.angle_gamma   90.00
#
_symmetry.space_group_name_H-M   'P 1'
#
loop_
_entity.id
_entity.type
_entity.pdbx_description
1 polymer ?
#
loop_
_entity_poly.entity_id
_entity_poly.type
_entity_poly.pdbx_seq_one_letter_code
_entity_poly.pdbx_strand_id
1 'polypeptide(L)'
;VRDTDTLAPSRQASRPAILGWLLFDWACQPFFTLVTTFVFAPYFASALASDPVTGQSLWGYATAAAGLVLAILSPVLGSIADATGPKKPWIASCGLVLILASFALWYAAPGQSYAIPIALVGFAFGTVAVEVAAVFNNAMIPHLVPPERYGRLSGTGWAMGYLGGLVSLVIVLGFLAADPVSMKTVFGLGPLFGLDPSTREGDRITGPFSALWFLLFVLPLFLFTPDVPRSGMSLKNAAQNGFSQVKSTIADARRHPSVGRFLLANMVYQDALVALFAFGGIYGAGVFGWQAIELGLFGIMLTITGTIGALIGGRLDDRLGAKPVILGAIVILAFVCVGVLSLGREHIFFGVPTAPPAPDDGLYGSAPEKVFVLLGLVIGSVAGPLQASSRSLLARLVPAQEAGRYFGLLALSGKVTSFLAPLAVAVATAVFQTQGAGPAVLILFLIVGFWLLSGVKRV
;
A
#
# COMPACT_ATOMS: atom_id res chain seq x y z
N VAL A 1 43.86 19.47 11.74
CA VAL A 1 43.99 18.22 11.04
C VAL A 1 42.66 17.52 11.15
N ARG A 2 41.84 17.58 10.10
CA ARG A 2 40.56 16.87 10.00
C ARG A 2 40.91 15.47 9.51
N ASP A 3 40.71 14.48 10.38
CA ASP A 3 40.68 13.08 9.94
C ASP A 3 39.49 12.92 8.98
N THR A 4 39.87 12.80 7.69
CA THR A 4 38.95 12.27 6.68
C THR A 4 38.93 10.75 6.87
N ASP A 5 38.08 10.29 7.81
CA ASP A 5 37.66 8.90 7.81
C ASP A 5 37.01 8.62 6.45
N THR A 6 37.80 8.06 5.56
CA THR A 6 37.34 7.51 4.29
C THR A 6 36.37 6.39 4.63
N LEU A 7 35.06 6.72 4.56
CA LEU A 7 33.99 5.73 4.59
C LEU A 7 34.29 4.68 3.54
N ALA A 8 34.69 3.50 3.97
CA ALA A 8 34.83 2.35 3.11
C ALA A 8 33.56 2.19 2.29
N PRO A 9 33.64 1.95 0.96
CA PRO A 9 32.44 1.82 0.10
C PRO A 9 31.53 0.77 0.74
N SER A 10 30.27 1.12 0.97
CA SER A 10 29.28 0.24 1.59
C SER A 10 29.23 -1.07 0.79
N ARG A 11 29.76 -2.15 1.37
CA ARG A 11 29.80 -3.47 0.72
C ARG A 11 28.34 -3.86 0.47
N GLN A 12 28.01 -4.08 -0.79
CA GLN A 12 26.71 -4.61 -1.17
C GLN A 12 26.45 -5.91 -0.39
N ALA A 13 25.26 -6.00 0.23
CA ALA A 13 24.85 -7.22 0.90
C ALA A 13 24.81 -8.41 -0.08
N SER A 14 24.96 -9.62 0.42
CA SER A 14 24.92 -10.85 -0.38
C SER A 14 23.55 -11.01 -1.07
N ARG A 15 23.49 -11.77 -2.17
CA ARG A 15 22.25 -12.08 -2.87
C ARG A 15 21.18 -12.69 -1.95
N PRO A 16 21.47 -13.69 -1.09
CA PRO A 16 20.49 -14.19 -0.12
C PRO A 16 19.99 -13.13 0.86
N ALA A 17 20.86 -12.21 1.28
CA ALA A 17 20.49 -11.11 2.17
C ALA A 17 19.48 -10.15 1.51
N ILE A 18 19.73 -9.80 0.24
CA ILE A 18 18.82 -8.96 -0.55
C ILE A 18 17.49 -9.69 -0.78
N LEU A 19 17.53 -10.98 -1.14
CA LEU A 19 16.30 -11.77 -1.32
C LEU A 19 15.51 -11.87 -0.03
N GLY A 20 16.14 -12.05 1.13
CA GLY A 20 15.48 -12.07 2.42
C GLY A 20 14.72 -10.76 2.69
N TRP A 21 15.33 -9.62 2.38
CA TRP A 21 14.70 -8.31 2.51
C TRP A 21 13.52 -8.15 1.53
N LEU A 22 13.66 -8.56 0.28
CA LEU A 22 12.61 -8.49 -0.74
C LEU A 22 11.39 -9.36 -0.38
N LEU A 23 11.62 -10.52 0.22
CA LEU A 23 10.56 -11.43 0.64
C LEU A 23 9.71 -10.87 1.79
N PHE A 24 10.13 -9.81 2.46
CA PHE A 24 9.27 -9.11 3.43
C PHE A 24 8.03 -8.50 2.76
N ASP A 25 8.19 -7.81 1.63
CA ASP A 25 7.05 -7.22 0.90
C ASP A 25 6.10 -8.33 0.39
N TRP A 26 6.65 -9.44 -0.13
CA TRP A 26 5.89 -10.66 -0.49
C TRP A 26 5.15 -11.27 0.70
N ALA A 27 5.80 -11.35 1.86
CA ALA A 27 5.22 -11.94 3.07
C ALA A 27 4.05 -11.14 3.64
N CYS A 28 4.14 -9.81 3.60
CA CYS A 28 3.11 -8.92 4.15
C CYS A 28 1.88 -8.78 3.26
N GLN A 29 2.02 -8.98 1.97
CA GLN A 29 1.01 -8.58 1.00
C GLN A 29 -0.32 -9.33 1.12
N PRO A 30 -0.40 -10.63 1.48
CA PRO A 30 -1.69 -11.28 1.68
C PRO A 30 -2.58 -10.60 2.71
N PHE A 31 -2.02 -10.04 3.80
CA PHE A 31 -2.81 -9.29 4.76
C PHE A 31 -3.48 -8.06 4.11
N PHE A 32 -2.74 -7.30 3.31
CA PHE A 32 -3.29 -6.15 2.58
C PHE A 32 -4.30 -6.58 1.51
N THR A 33 -3.97 -7.61 0.74
CA THR A 33 -4.79 -8.05 -0.40
C THR A 33 -6.04 -8.79 0.07
N LEU A 34 -5.88 -9.80 0.91
CA LEU A 34 -6.99 -10.67 1.30
C LEU A 34 -7.82 -10.10 2.44
N VAL A 35 -7.16 -9.57 3.49
CA VAL A 35 -7.88 -9.11 4.69
C VAL A 35 -8.38 -7.69 4.50
N THR A 36 -7.51 -6.78 4.06
CA THR A 36 -7.86 -5.35 4.02
C THR A 36 -8.73 -4.98 2.83
N THR A 37 -8.63 -5.72 1.69
CA THR A 37 -9.21 -5.26 0.44
C THR A 37 -10.25 -6.19 -0.17
N PHE A 38 -9.88 -7.44 -0.53
CA PHE A 38 -10.67 -8.21 -1.49
C PHE A 38 -11.56 -9.30 -0.91
N VAL A 39 -11.28 -9.84 0.27
CA VAL A 39 -12.01 -10.99 0.81
C VAL A 39 -12.61 -10.71 2.18
N PHE A 40 -11.80 -10.49 3.21
CA PHE A 40 -12.31 -10.36 4.58
C PHE A 40 -13.07 -9.04 4.81
N ALA A 41 -12.64 -7.92 4.25
CA ALA A 41 -13.34 -6.63 4.40
C ALA A 41 -14.76 -6.66 3.77
N PRO A 42 -14.96 -7.16 2.53
CA PRO A 42 -16.30 -7.40 1.98
C PRO A 42 -17.12 -8.41 2.80
N TYR A 43 -16.50 -9.50 3.28
CA TYR A 43 -17.15 -10.45 4.17
C TYR A 43 -17.64 -9.79 5.45
N PHE A 44 -16.81 -8.97 6.10
CA PHE A 44 -17.20 -8.22 7.30
C PHE A 44 -18.43 -7.36 7.04
N ALA A 45 -18.44 -6.61 5.95
CA ALA A 45 -19.53 -5.70 5.63
C ALA A 45 -20.83 -6.41 5.24
N SER A 46 -20.74 -7.57 4.57
CA SER A 46 -21.91 -8.27 4.01
C SER A 46 -22.47 -9.38 4.89
N ALA A 47 -21.66 -9.98 5.77
CA ALA A 47 -22.04 -11.18 6.51
C ALA A 47 -21.91 -11.07 8.04
N LEU A 48 -21.10 -10.14 8.56
CA LEU A 48 -20.95 -9.96 10.01
C LEU A 48 -21.74 -8.76 10.53
N ALA A 49 -21.74 -7.64 9.79
CA ALA A 49 -22.49 -6.47 10.18
C ALA A 49 -24.00 -6.65 9.97
N SER A 50 -24.80 -5.86 10.68
CA SER A 50 -26.28 -5.87 10.56
C SER A 50 -26.76 -5.53 9.16
N ASP A 51 -26.02 -4.69 8.46
CA ASP A 51 -26.26 -4.25 7.09
C ASP A 51 -24.94 -3.72 6.48
N PRO A 52 -24.82 -3.66 5.14
CA PRO A 52 -23.58 -3.24 4.48
C PRO A 52 -23.12 -1.80 4.81
N VAL A 53 -24.06 -0.87 5.08
CA VAL A 53 -23.75 0.53 5.42
C VAL A 53 -23.10 0.62 6.79
N THR A 54 -23.70 -0.06 7.78
CA THR A 54 -23.12 -0.18 9.13
C THR A 54 -21.76 -0.88 9.08
N GLY A 55 -21.64 -1.96 8.31
CA GLY A 55 -20.38 -2.69 8.14
C GLY A 55 -19.27 -1.82 7.55
N GLN A 56 -19.55 -1.08 6.49
CA GLN A 56 -18.61 -0.15 5.89
C GLN A 56 -18.20 0.96 6.87
N SER A 57 -19.13 1.48 7.65
CA SER A 57 -18.86 2.52 8.65
C SER A 57 -17.94 2.02 9.77
N LEU A 58 -18.23 0.84 10.33
CA LEU A 58 -17.43 0.22 11.38
C LEU A 58 -16.00 -0.10 10.89
N TRP A 59 -15.87 -0.64 9.67
CA TRP A 59 -14.57 -0.89 9.05
C TRP A 59 -13.79 0.39 8.81
N GLY A 60 -14.47 1.46 8.39
CA GLY A 60 -13.91 2.80 8.24
C GLY A 60 -13.40 3.37 9.55
N TYR A 61 -14.15 3.23 10.65
CA TYR A 61 -13.70 3.66 11.98
C TYR A 61 -12.49 2.87 12.46
N ALA A 62 -12.45 1.55 12.25
CA ALA A 62 -11.30 0.73 12.60
C ALA A 62 -10.05 1.13 11.78
N THR A 63 -10.23 1.41 10.49
CA THR A 63 -9.15 1.91 9.61
C THR A 63 -8.63 3.26 10.09
N ALA A 64 -9.53 4.19 10.44
CA ALA A 64 -9.17 5.50 10.96
C ALA A 64 -8.43 5.40 12.30
N ALA A 65 -8.91 4.55 13.22
CA ALA A 65 -8.27 4.30 14.50
C ALA A 65 -6.87 3.70 14.33
N ALA A 66 -6.72 2.68 13.46
CA ALA A 66 -5.43 2.11 13.13
C ALA A 66 -4.47 3.14 12.51
N GLY A 67 -4.98 3.98 11.61
CA GLY A 67 -4.23 5.09 11.01
C GLY A 67 -3.74 6.11 12.03
N LEU A 68 -4.59 6.49 13.00
CA LEU A 68 -4.22 7.41 14.07
C LEU A 68 -3.13 6.82 14.99
N VAL A 69 -3.29 5.56 15.39
CA VAL A 69 -2.29 4.83 16.18
C VAL A 69 -0.97 4.75 15.42
N LEU A 70 -1.02 4.40 14.13
CA LEU A 70 0.15 4.34 13.26
C LEU A 70 0.85 5.70 13.15
N ALA A 71 0.08 6.77 12.98
CA ALA A 71 0.59 8.14 12.88
C ALA A 71 1.43 8.55 14.09
N ILE A 72 1.05 8.08 15.29
CA ILE A 72 1.77 8.36 16.53
C ILE A 72 2.94 7.37 16.73
N LEU A 73 2.69 6.07 16.55
CA LEU A 73 3.67 5.03 16.85
C LEU A 73 4.84 4.98 15.87
N SER A 74 4.60 5.17 14.55
CA SER A 74 5.64 4.98 13.54
C SER A 74 6.87 5.87 13.73
N PRO A 75 6.75 7.20 13.93
CA PRO A 75 7.92 8.04 14.14
C PRO A 75 8.57 7.80 15.50
N VAL A 76 7.79 7.49 16.55
CA VAL A 76 8.33 7.19 17.88
C VAL A 76 9.13 5.90 17.86
N LEU A 77 8.55 4.82 17.36
CA LEU A 77 9.21 3.51 17.29
C LEU A 77 10.39 3.54 16.30
N GLY A 78 10.27 4.28 15.18
CA GLY A 78 11.37 4.53 14.25
C GLY A 78 12.57 5.18 14.92
N SER A 79 12.32 6.23 15.72
CA SER A 79 13.37 6.92 16.50
C SER A 79 14.01 6.01 17.55
N ILE A 80 13.23 5.23 18.28
CA ILE A 80 13.73 4.27 19.28
C ILE A 80 14.57 3.19 18.61
N ALA A 81 14.13 2.67 17.46
CA ALA A 81 14.86 1.66 16.71
C ALA A 81 16.18 2.20 16.13
N ASP A 82 16.23 3.47 15.70
CA ASP A 82 17.47 4.10 15.26
C ASP A 82 18.46 4.27 16.45
N ALA A 83 17.96 4.70 17.60
CA ALA A 83 18.76 4.86 18.79
C ALA A 83 19.32 3.54 19.34
N THR A 84 18.65 2.41 19.15
CA THR A 84 19.10 1.09 19.61
C THR A 84 19.93 0.34 18.56
N GLY A 85 19.73 0.61 17.28
CA GLY A 85 20.43 0.03 16.11
C GLY A 85 19.63 -1.09 15.42
N PRO A 86 19.54 -2.32 15.97
CA PRO A 86 18.94 -3.46 15.30
C PRO A 86 17.46 -3.26 14.94
N LYS A 87 17.07 -3.66 13.72
CA LYS A 87 15.70 -3.55 13.18
C LYS A 87 14.92 -4.87 13.26
N LYS A 88 15.62 -6.00 13.16
CA LYS A 88 14.99 -7.33 13.19
C LYS A 88 14.16 -7.63 14.46
N PRO A 89 14.61 -7.28 15.69
CA PRO A 89 13.78 -7.50 16.89
C PRO A 89 12.43 -6.77 16.81
N TRP A 90 12.40 -5.58 16.23
CA TRP A 90 11.18 -4.80 16.04
C TRP A 90 10.26 -5.45 15.00
N ILE A 91 10.85 -5.90 13.85
CA ILE A 91 10.11 -6.64 12.82
C ILE A 91 9.54 -7.94 13.42
N ALA A 92 10.29 -8.66 14.26
CA ALA A 92 9.81 -9.88 14.92
C ALA A 92 8.64 -9.60 15.86
N SER A 93 8.74 -8.54 16.68
CA SER A 93 7.66 -8.14 17.61
C SER A 93 6.38 -7.76 16.87
N CYS A 94 6.51 -6.94 15.83
CA CYS A 94 5.38 -6.57 14.96
C CYS A 94 4.83 -7.80 14.23
N GLY A 95 5.71 -8.67 13.72
CA GLY A 95 5.32 -9.92 13.08
C GLY A 95 4.53 -10.86 13.98
N LEU A 96 4.91 -10.95 15.25
CA LEU A 96 4.14 -11.72 16.23
C LEU A 96 2.74 -11.14 16.42
N VAL A 97 2.61 -9.81 16.54
CA VAL A 97 1.30 -9.15 16.67
C VAL A 97 0.48 -9.39 15.40
N LEU A 98 1.08 -9.25 14.20
CA LEU A 98 0.41 -9.53 12.92
C LEU A 98 -0.12 -10.95 12.85
N ILE A 99 0.70 -11.96 13.24
CA ILE A 99 0.33 -13.37 13.24
C ILE A 99 -0.85 -13.63 14.19
N LEU A 100 -0.76 -13.15 15.44
CA LEU A 100 -1.82 -13.33 16.43
C LEU A 100 -3.12 -12.64 16.01
N ALA A 101 -3.03 -11.39 15.53
CA ALA A 101 -4.16 -10.64 15.03
C ALA A 101 -4.82 -11.31 13.82
N SER A 102 -4.02 -11.82 12.89
CA SER A 102 -4.53 -12.54 11.71
C SER A 102 -5.18 -13.87 12.08
N PHE A 103 -4.60 -14.66 13.00
CA PHE A 103 -5.26 -15.87 13.48
C PHE A 103 -6.58 -15.58 14.21
N ALA A 104 -6.67 -14.46 14.94
CA ALA A 104 -7.91 -14.05 15.61
C ALA A 104 -9.07 -13.86 14.65
N LEU A 105 -8.82 -13.45 13.40
CA LEU A 105 -9.86 -13.25 12.38
C LEU A 105 -10.62 -14.55 12.05
N TRP A 106 -10.04 -15.72 12.26
CA TRP A 106 -10.73 -17.01 12.10
C TRP A 106 -11.97 -17.13 12.98
N TYR A 107 -11.93 -16.55 14.17
CA TYR A 107 -13.03 -16.63 15.14
C TYR A 107 -14.15 -15.63 14.85
N ALA A 108 -13.99 -14.74 13.86
CA ALA A 108 -15.04 -13.82 13.44
C ALA A 108 -16.12 -14.55 12.60
N ALA A 109 -16.84 -15.50 13.22
CA ALA A 109 -17.87 -16.31 12.57
C ALA A 109 -19.25 -15.60 12.62
N PRO A 110 -20.09 -15.74 11.58
CA PRO A 110 -21.44 -15.18 11.57
C PRO A 110 -22.28 -15.67 12.76
N GLY A 111 -23.12 -14.80 13.31
CA GLY A 111 -24.01 -15.12 14.43
C GLY A 111 -23.35 -15.13 15.82
N GLN A 112 -22.03 -14.95 15.92
CA GLN A 112 -21.35 -14.87 17.21
C GLN A 112 -21.29 -13.42 17.70
N SER A 113 -21.65 -13.17 18.97
CA SER A 113 -21.65 -11.82 19.55
C SER A 113 -20.28 -11.15 19.58
N TYR A 114 -19.21 -11.93 19.63
CA TYR A 114 -17.82 -11.46 19.64
C TYR A 114 -17.22 -11.30 18.23
N ALA A 115 -17.94 -11.68 17.16
CA ALA A 115 -17.38 -11.68 15.79
C ALA A 115 -16.96 -10.29 15.31
N ILE A 116 -17.82 -9.28 15.50
CA ILE A 116 -17.53 -7.90 15.11
C ILE A 116 -16.34 -7.32 15.90
N PRO A 117 -16.31 -7.36 17.25
CA PRO A 117 -15.15 -6.91 18.00
C PRO A 117 -13.84 -7.59 17.60
N ILE A 118 -13.83 -8.91 17.47
CA ILE A 118 -12.62 -9.67 17.06
C ILE A 118 -12.16 -9.25 15.67
N ALA A 119 -13.08 -9.13 14.71
CA ALA A 119 -12.74 -8.69 13.35
C ALA A 119 -12.10 -7.31 13.33
N LEU A 120 -12.73 -6.32 14.00
CA LEU A 120 -12.23 -4.93 14.01
C LEU A 120 -10.91 -4.79 14.77
N VAL A 121 -10.78 -5.45 15.92
CA VAL A 121 -9.56 -5.42 16.73
C VAL A 121 -8.43 -6.17 16.01
N GLY A 122 -8.68 -7.36 15.47
CA GLY A 122 -7.71 -8.13 14.70
C GLY A 122 -7.23 -7.36 13.47
N PHE A 123 -8.16 -6.77 12.72
CA PHE A 123 -7.82 -5.92 11.58
C PHE A 123 -6.97 -4.70 12.00
N ALA A 124 -7.36 -3.97 13.05
CA ALA A 124 -6.65 -2.76 13.47
C ALA A 124 -5.23 -3.08 13.97
N PHE A 125 -5.08 -4.10 14.83
CA PHE A 125 -3.75 -4.51 15.33
C PHE A 125 -2.88 -5.09 14.20
N GLY A 126 -3.43 -5.90 13.31
CA GLY A 126 -2.72 -6.43 12.15
C GLY A 126 -2.23 -5.31 11.23
N THR A 127 -3.09 -4.32 10.95
CA THR A 127 -2.72 -3.15 10.12
C THR A 127 -1.61 -2.34 10.76
N VAL A 128 -1.72 -2.00 12.04
CA VAL A 128 -0.66 -1.26 12.75
C VAL A 128 0.64 -2.05 12.75
N ALA A 129 0.57 -3.34 13.03
CA ALA A 129 1.76 -4.20 13.11
C ALA A 129 2.49 -4.30 11.76
N VAL A 130 1.79 -4.58 10.67
CA VAL A 130 2.42 -4.74 9.35
C VAL A 130 3.00 -3.43 8.82
N GLU A 131 2.32 -2.31 9.03
CA GLU A 131 2.79 -1.00 8.60
C GLU A 131 4.01 -0.53 9.41
N VAL A 132 4.02 -0.75 10.72
CA VAL A 132 5.20 -0.45 11.55
C VAL A 132 6.38 -1.37 11.21
N ALA A 133 6.13 -2.66 10.95
CA ALA A 133 7.17 -3.56 10.47
C ALA A 133 7.79 -3.08 9.14
N ALA A 134 6.96 -2.55 8.23
CA ALA A 134 7.43 -1.98 6.97
C ALA A 134 8.33 -0.74 7.17
N VAL A 135 8.08 0.09 8.18
CA VAL A 135 8.99 1.20 8.55
C VAL A 135 10.39 0.69 8.86
N PHE A 136 10.49 -0.37 9.67
CA PHE A 136 11.79 -0.95 10.03
C PHE A 136 12.46 -1.66 8.85
N ASN A 137 11.70 -2.39 8.04
CA ASN A 137 12.22 -3.01 6.83
C ASN A 137 12.77 -1.96 5.85
N ASN A 138 12.05 -0.87 5.63
CA ASN A 138 12.48 0.23 4.77
C ASN A 138 13.75 0.93 5.31
N ALA A 139 13.88 1.07 6.64
CA ALA A 139 15.05 1.65 7.28
C ALA A 139 16.34 0.82 7.06
N MET A 140 16.23 -0.44 6.64
CA MET A 140 17.39 -1.28 6.31
C MET A 140 17.97 -0.99 4.92
N ILE A 141 17.25 -0.32 4.01
CA ILE A 141 17.69 -0.06 2.61
C ILE A 141 19.13 0.50 2.54
N PRO A 142 19.48 1.56 3.31
CA PRO A 142 20.82 2.15 3.21
C PRO A 142 21.98 1.21 3.64
N HIS A 143 21.65 0.13 4.36
CA HIS A 143 22.63 -0.85 4.83
C HIS A 143 22.77 -2.07 3.91
N LEU A 144 21.92 -2.20 2.89
CA LEU A 144 21.87 -3.39 2.02
C LEU A 144 22.55 -3.16 0.66
N VAL A 145 22.37 -1.99 0.08
CA VAL A 145 22.90 -1.65 -1.24
C VAL A 145 23.40 -0.20 -1.25
N PRO A 146 24.31 0.16 -2.17
CA PRO A 146 24.72 1.54 -2.34
C PRO A 146 23.59 2.40 -2.94
N PRO A 147 23.61 3.74 -2.77
CA PRO A 147 22.53 4.64 -3.19
C PRO A 147 22.11 4.53 -4.65
N GLU A 148 23.04 4.17 -5.54
CA GLU A 148 22.81 3.99 -6.99
C GLU A 148 21.88 2.81 -7.30
N ARG A 149 21.61 1.94 -6.32
CA ARG A 149 20.75 0.75 -6.44
C ARG A 149 19.50 0.79 -5.58
N TYR A 150 19.22 1.89 -4.89
CA TYR A 150 18.01 2.02 -4.05
C TYR A 150 16.75 1.87 -4.87
N GLY A 151 16.72 2.43 -6.08
CA GLY A 151 15.57 2.35 -6.98
C GLY A 151 15.24 0.91 -7.37
N ARG A 152 16.26 0.16 -7.82
CA ARG A 152 16.09 -1.25 -8.19
C ARG A 152 15.66 -2.10 -7.00
N LEU A 153 16.28 -1.92 -5.83
CA LEU A 153 15.92 -2.66 -4.62
C LEU A 153 14.45 -2.37 -4.24
N SER A 154 14.09 -1.09 -4.15
CA SER A 154 12.75 -0.65 -3.80
C SER A 154 11.69 -1.09 -4.82
N GLY A 155 11.97 -0.94 -6.12
CA GLY A 155 11.06 -1.36 -7.20
C GLY A 155 10.84 -2.87 -7.22
N THR A 156 11.90 -3.65 -6.99
CA THR A 156 11.77 -5.12 -6.90
C THR A 156 10.96 -5.53 -5.66
N GLY A 157 11.14 -4.86 -4.51
CA GLY A 157 10.31 -5.09 -3.31
C GLY A 157 8.83 -4.86 -3.58
N TRP A 158 8.46 -3.72 -4.18
CA TRP A 158 7.08 -3.43 -4.57
C TRP A 158 6.51 -4.45 -5.55
N ALA A 159 7.29 -4.86 -6.55
CA ALA A 159 6.88 -5.89 -7.50
C ALA A 159 6.65 -7.25 -6.83
N MET A 160 7.53 -7.64 -5.89
CA MET A 160 7.34 -8.85 -5.07
C MET A 160 6.07 -8.76 -4.22
N GLY A 161 5.77 -7.60 -3.63
CA GLY A 161 4.52 -7.36 -2.92
C GLY A 161 3.31 -7.58 -3.83
N TYR A 162 3.20 -6.87 -4.94
CA TYR A 162 2.09 -7.05 -5.88
C TYR A 162 1.91 -8.49 -6.34
N LEU A 163 3.01 -9.17 -6.68
CA LEU A 163 2.95 -10.56 -7.11
C LEU A 163 2.53 -11.50 -5.96
N GLY A 164 3.00 -11.26 -4.73
CA GLY A 164 2.58 -12.01 -3.54
C GLY A 164 1.08 -11.85 -3.26
N GLY A 165 0.56 -10.63 -3.41
CA GLY A 165 -0.88 -10.36 -3.32
C GLY A 165 -1.69 -11.10 -4.38
N LEU A 166 -1.26 -11.02 -5.63
CA LEU A 166 -1.94 -11.70 -6.74
C LEU A 166 -1.96 -13.23 -6.55
N VAL A 167 -0.81 -13.82 -6.24
CA VAL A 167 -0.71 -15.28 -6.02
C VAL A 167 -1.58 -15.71 -4.85
N SER A 168 -1.54 -14.99 -3.73
CA SER A 168 -2.38 -15.29 -2.56
C SER A 168 -3.87 -15.18 -2.86
N LEU A 169 -4.28 -14.16 -3.64
CA LEU A 169 -5.66 -13.97 -4.06
C LEU A 169 -6.14 -15.13 -4.94
N VAL A 170 -5.33 -15.52 -5.92
CA VAL A 170 -5.64 -16.67 -6.80
C VAL A 170 -5.77 -17.97 -5.98
N ILE A 171 -4.88 -18.21 -5.02
CA ILE A 171 -4.96 -19.39 -4.17
C ILE A 171 -6.25 -19.37 -3.34
N VAL A 172 -6.56 -18.27 -2.69
CA VAL A 172 -7.73 -18.20 -1.81
C VAL A 172 -9.02 -18.29 -2.62
N LEU A 173 -9.20 -17.47 -3.64
CA LEU A 173 -10.44 -17.48 -4.45
C LEU A 173 -10.57 -18.73 -5.32
N GLY A 174 -9.45 -19.28 -5.78
CA GLY A 174 -9.46 -20.46 -6.63
C GLY A 174 -9.70 -21.77 -5.88
N PHE A 175 -9.26 -21.86 -4.62
CA PHE A 175 -9.20 -23.13 -3.92
C PHE A 175 -9.80 -23.15 -2.50
N LEU A 176 -9.95 -22.00 -1.83
CA LEU A 176 -10.35 -21.95 -0.43
C LEU A 176 -11.69 -21.26 -0.22
N ALA A 177 -11.92 -20.10 -0.83
CA ALA A 177 -13.14 -19.34 -0.69
C ALA A 177 -14.16 -19.80 -1.74
N ALA A 178 -15.25 -20.39 -1.28
CA ALA A 178 -16.38 -20.81 -2.13
C ALA A 178 -17.59 -19.92 -1.88
N ASP A 179 -18.36 -19.68 -2.93
CA ASP A 179 -19.62 -18.98 -2.86
C ASP A 179 -20.65 -19.79 -2.06
N PRO A 180 -21.37 -19.17 -1.08
CA PRO A 180 -22.28 -19.90 -0.21
C PRO A 180 -23.50 -20.52 -0.91
N VAL A 181 -23.86 -20.04 -2.12
CA VAL A 181 -25.02 -20.52 -2.87
C VAL A 181 -24.60 -21.66 -3.80
N SER A 182 -23.56 -21.46 -4.60
CA SER A 182 -23.08 -22.49 -5.53
C SER A 182 -22.23 -23.57 -4.87
N MET A 183 -21.73 -23.33 -3.64
CA MET A 183 -20.82 -24.19 -2.88
C MET A 183 -19.50 -24.45 -3.62
N LYS A 184 -19.14 -23.58 -4.57
CA LYS A 184 -17.96 -23.73 -5.43
C LYS A 184 -17.06 -22.50 -5.38
N THR A 185 -15.75 -22.75 -5.50
CA THR A 185 -14.74 -21.71 -5.67
C THR A 185 -14.84 -21.09 -7.08
N VAL A 186 -14.09 -20.01 -7.33
CA VAL A 186 -14.01 -19.38 -8.67
C VAL A 186 -13.59 -20.37 -9.76
N PHE A 187 -12.82 -21.41 -9.44
CA PHE A 187 -12.44 -22.45 -10.38
C PHE A 187 -13.48 -23.57 -10.52
N GLY A 188 -14.65 -23.43 -9.91
CA GLY A 188 -15.73 -24.43 -9.96
C GLY A 188 -15.47 -25.68 -9.11
N LEU A 189 -14.48 -25.64 -8.22
CA LEU A 189 -14.10 -26.73 -7.32
C LEU A 189 -14.81 -26.59 -5.98
N GLY A 190 -14.95 -27.72 -5.24
CA GLY A 190 -15.24 -27.64 -3.82
C GLY A 190 -14.06 -27.04 -3.06
N PRO A 191 -14.27 -26.29 -1.97
CA PRO A 191 -13.18 -25.70 -1.21
C PRO A 191 -12.27 -26.77 -0.59
N LEU A 192 -10.96 -26.53 -0.63
CA LEU A 192 -9.98 -27.42 -0.01
C LEU A 192 -10.13 -27.46 1.51
N PHE A 193 -9.57 -28.50 2.14
CA PHE A 193 -9.58 -28.74 3.58
C PHE A 193 -10.97 -28.88 4.21
N GLY A 194 -12.01 -29.09 3.39
CA GLY A 194 -13.38 -29.26 3.88
C GLY A 194 -13.96 -27.97 4.50
N LEU A 195 -13.49 -26.80 4.09
CA LEU A 195 -14.02 -25.52 4.53
C LEU A 195 -15.51 -25.42 4.18
N ASP A 196 -16.33 -24.99 5.13
CA ASP A 196 -17.78 -24.87 4.95
C ASP A 196 -18.15 -23.48 4.37
N PRO A 197 -18.66 -23.41 3.12
CA PRO A 197 -19.09 -22.15 2.53
C PRO A 197 -20.30 -21.53 3.24
N SER A 198 -21.19 -22.36 3.84
CA SER A 198 -22.40 -21.87 4.52
C SER A 198 -22.06 -21.04 5.77
N THR A 199 -20.97 -21.36 6.44
CA THR A 199 -20.45 -20.62 7.60
C THR A 199 -19.35 -19.62 7.23
N ARG A 200 -19.13 -19.39 5.94
CA ARG A 200 -18.16 -18.43 5.39
C ARG A 200 -16.71 -18.71 5.85
N GLU A 201 -16.35 -19.99 5.99
CA GLU A 201 -14.99 -20.39 6.41
C GLU A 201 -13.91 -19.99 5.40
N GLY A 202 -14.25 -20.00 4.11
CA GLY A 202 -13.36 -19.55 3.03
C GLY A 202 -12.98 -18.07 3.12
N ASP A 203 -13.85 -17.22 3.66
CA ASP A 203 -13.55 -15.81 3.90
C ASP A 203 -12.67 -15.64 5.15
N ARG A 204 -12.98 -16.41 6.21
CA ARG A 204 -12.27 -16.35 7.50
C ARG A 204 -10.86 -16.94 7.45
N ILE A 205 -10.62 -17.95 6.60
CA ILE A 205 -9.31 -18.58 6.44
C ILE A 205 -8.24 -17.59 5.94
N THR A 206 -8.65 -16.47 5.34
CA THR A 206 -7.74 -15.41 4.89
C THR A 206 -6.85 -14.87 6.00
N GLY A 207 -7.35 -14.81 7.24
CA GLY A 207 -6.56 -14.46 8.41
C GLY A 207 -5.44 -15.48 8.69
N PRO A 208 -5.74 -16.73 9.07
CA PRO A 208 -4.74 -17.79 9.26
C PRO A 208 -3.82 -17.99 8.06
N PHE A 209 -4.36 -17.92 6.83
CA PHE A 209 -3.55 -18.00 5.61
C PHE A 209 -2.50 -16.89 5.56
N SER A 210 -2.88 -15.63 5.80
CA SER A 210 -1.96 -14.50 5.83
C SER A 210 -0.91 -14.64 6.94
N ALA A 211 -1.30 -15.17 8.11
CA ALA A 211 -0.38 -15.43 9.22
C ALA A 211 0.68 -16.48 8.88
N LEU A 212 0.25 -17.62 8.32
CA LEU A 212 1.17 -18.70 7.91
C LEU A 212 2.06 -18.29 6.74
N TRP A 213 1.49 -17.57 5.77
CA TRP A 213 2.25 -17.01 4.66
C TRP A 213 3.34 -16.04 5.15
N PHE A 214 2.95 -15.09 6.02
CA PHE A 214 3.91 -14.19 6.62
C PHE A 214 5.00 -14.94 7.37
N LEU A 215 4.64 -15.87 8.25
CA LEU A 215 5.59 -16.66 9.03
C LEU A 215 6.60 -17.39 8.13
N LEU A 216 6.13 -18.01 7.05
CA LEU A 216 6.98 -18.76 6.12
C LEU A 216 7.93 -17.85 5.35
N PHE A 217 7.39 -16.79 4.75
CA PHE A 217 8.16 -15.96 3.81
C PHE A 217 8.96 -14.84 4.46
N VAL A 218 8.74 -14.53 5.75
CA VAL A 218 9.59 -13.59 6.50
C VAL A 218 10.87 -14.25 7.04
N LEU A 219 10.91 -15.59 7.18
CA LEU A 219 12.07 -16.31 7.71
C LEU A 219 13.39 -15.98 7.02
N PRO A 220 13.48 -15.88 5.68
CA PRO A 220 14.72 -15.55 4.99
C PRO A 220 15.29 -14.19 5.41
N LEU A 221 14.45 -13.21 5.76
CA LEU A 221 14.93 -11.93 6.29
C LEU A 221 15.69 -12.13 7.62
N PHE A 222 15.16 -12.96 8.51
CA PHE A 222 15.82 -13.24 9.79
C PHE A 222 17.09 -14.07 9.63
N LEU A 223 17.13 -15.00 8.69
CA LEU A 223 18.24 -15.94 8.49
C LEU A 223 19.41 -15.30 7.71
N PHE A 224 19.10 -14.53 6.66
CA PHE A 224 20.14 -14.15 5.67
C PHE A 224 20.41 -12.64 5.62
N THR A 225 19.43 -11.77 5.96
CA THR A 225 19.63 -10.33 5.88
C THR A 225 20.44 -9.85 7.08
N PRO A 226 21.54 -9.10 6.91
CA PRO A 226 22.27 -8.53 8.04
C PRO A 226 21.42 -7.48 8.75
N ASP A 227 21.57 -7.39 10.07
CA ASP A 227 20.94 -6.34 10.86
C ASP A 227 21.90 -5.18 11.11
N VAL A 228 21.36 -4.05 11.53
CA VAL A 228 22.14 -2.87 11.89
C VAL A 228 22.86 -3.14 13.22
N PRO A 229 24.15 -2.76 13.37
CA PRO A 229 24.87 -2.95 14.61
C PRO A 229 24.21 -2.22 15.81
N ARG A 230 24.37 -2.76 17.01
CA ARG A 230 23.86 -2.12 18.23
C ARG A 230 24.60 -0.81 18.50
N SER A 231 23.85 0.23 18.83
CA SER A 231 24.42 1.55 19.17
C SER A 231 24.94 1.66 20.61
N GLY A 232 24.68 0.67 21.46
CA GLY A 232 25.01 0.71 22.88
C GLY A 232 24.00 1.45 23.77
N MET A 233 23.02 2.14 23.19
CA MET A 233 21.94 2.77 23.96
C MET A 233 20.95 1.73 24.46
N SER A 234 20.56 1.80 25.75
CA SER A 234 19.53 0.93 26.31
C SER A 234 18.14 1.27 25.77
N LEU A 235 17.28 0.26 25.62
CA LEU A 235 15.89 0.45 25.16
C LEU A 235 15.11 1.44 26.05
N LYS A 236 15.37 1.40 27.38
CA LYS A 236 14.73 2.31 28.34
C LYS A 236 15.08 3.77 28.07
N ASN A 237 16.36 4.07 27.85
CA ASN A 237 16.82 5.43 27.55
C ASN A 237 16.33 5.89 26.17
N ALA A 238 16.33 5.00 25.17
CA ALA A 238 15.79 5.30 23.86
C ALA A 238 14.28 5.60 23.90
N ALA A 239 13.50 4.85 24.67
CA ALA A 239 12.07 5.05 24.84
C ALA A 239 11.73 6.36 25.57
N GLN A 240 12.48 6.71 26.64
CA GLN A 240 12.30 7.97 27.37
C GLN A 240 12.52 9.19 26.47
N ASN A 241 13.42 9.11 25.53
CA ASN A 241 13.75 10.19 24.59
C ASN A 241 12.94 10.15 23.29
N GLY A 242 12.15 9.09 23.05
CA GLY A 242 11.48 8.86 21.77
C GLY A 242 10.59 10.03 21.32
N PHE A 243 9.75 10.56 22.20
CA PHE A 243 8.88 11.71 21.89
C PHE A 243 9.66 13.00 21.64
N SER A 244 10.70 13.27 22.42
CA SER A 244 11.55 14.45 22.20
C SER A 244 12.31 14.36 20.88
N GLN A 245 12.74 13.15 20.48
CA GLN A 245 13.37 12.87 19.20
C GLN A 245 12.41 13.06 18.02
N VAL A 246 11.15 12.68 18.12
CA VAL A 246 10.16 12.97 17.08
C VAL A 246 9.98 14.48 16.90
N LYS A 247 9.86 15.23 18.00
CA LYS A 247 9.77 16.69 17.93
C LYS A 247 11.02 17.31 17.29
N SER A 248 12.21 16.84 17.65
CA SER A 248 13.45 17.28 17.00
C SER A 248 13.48 16.89 15.52
N THR A 249 13.04 15.68 15.15
CA THR A 249 13.01 15.23 13.74
C THR A 249 12.08 16.08 12.89
N ILE A 250 10.92 16.48 13.41
CA ILE A 250 10.01 17.40 12.72
C ILE A 250 10.68 18.78 12.58
N ALA A 251 11.36 19.25 13.61
CA ALA A 251 12.11 20.51 13.56
C ALA A 251 13.26 20.43 12.54
N ASP A 252 13.99 19.31 12.51
CA ASP A 252 15.08 19.07 11.57
C ASP A 252 14.56 18.92 10.12
N ALA A 253 13.43 18.25 9.91
CA ALA A 253 12.79 18.19 8.59
C ALA A 253 12.39 19.58 8.09
N ARG A 254 11.99 20.50 8.99
CA ARG A 254 11.75 21.92 8.66
C ARG A 254 13.04 22.67 8.34
N ARG A 255 14.16 22.34 8.98
CA ARG A 255 15.49 22.93 8.73
C ARG A 255 16.15 22.39 7.46
N HIS A 256 15.77 21.18 7.03
CA HIS A 256 16.19 20.56 5.77
C HIS A 256 15.11 20.68 4.70
N PRO A 257 15.08 21.77 3.91
CA PRO A 257 13.96 22.11 3.02
C PRO A 257 13.61 20.99 2.02
N SER A 258 14.61 20.21 1.57
CA SER A 258 14.39 19.11 0.64
C SER A 258 13.59 17.96 1.28
N VAL A 259 13.91 17.60 2.53
CA VAL A 259 13.19 16.52 3.24
C VAL A 259 11.76 16.97 3.57
N GLY A 260 11.61 18.15 4.15
CA GLY A 260 10.29 18.69 4.51
C GLY A 260 9.37 18.84 3.27
N ARG A 261 9.90 19.40 2.16
CA ARG A 261 9.15 19.51 0.90
C ARG A 261 8.80 18.16 0.30
N PHE A 262 9.72 17.18 0.37
CA PHE A 262 9.45 15.82 -0.09
C PHE A 262 8.32 15.17 0.72
N LEU A 263 8.36 15.23 2.05
CA LEU A 263 7.31 14.66 2.90
C LEU A 263 5.94 15.30 2.61
N LEU A 264 5.88 16.63 2.44
CA LEU A 264 4.64 17.33 2.07
C LEU A 264 4.16 16.93 0.66
N ALA A 265 5.08 16.86 -0.31
CA ALA A 265 4.74 16.40 -1.65
C ALA A 265 4.18 14.97 -1.62
N ASN A 266 4.86 14.08 -0.87
CA ASN A 266 4.44 12.70 -0.71
C ASN A 266 3.04 12.58 -0.09
N MET A 267 2.72 13.37 0.94
CA MET A 267 1.37 13.44 1.48
C MET A 267 0.34 13.65 0.38
N VAL A 268 0.53 14.69 -0.42
CA VAL A 268 -0.46 15.16 -1.40
C VAL A 268 -0.63 14.18 -2.57
N TYR A 269 0.46 13.72 -3.19
CA TYR A 269 0.32 12.83 -4.34
C TYR A 269 -0.02 11.39 -3.94
N GLN A 270 0.34 10.93 -2.73
CA GLN A 270 -0.09 9.62 -2.22
C GLN A 270 -1.60 9.61 -1.92
N ASP A 271 -2.14 10.69 -1.35
CA ASP A 271 -3.59 10.82 -1.16
C ASP A 271 -4.33 10.76 -2.50
N ALA A 272 -3.81 11.44 -3.54
CA ALA A 272 -4.38 11.37 -4.89
C ALA A 272 -4.31 9.94 -5.45
N LEU A 273 -3.21 9.22 -5.26
CA LEU A 273 -3.06 7.85 -5.73
C LEU A 273 -4.04 6.89 -5.02
N VAL A 274 -4.17 6.99 -3.69
CA VAL A 274 -5.12 6.18 -2.91
C VAL A 274 -6.55 6.44 -3.37
N ALA A 275 -6.90 7.71 -3.57
CA ALA A 275 -8.21 8.09 -4.08
C ALA A 275 -8.45 7.57 -5.51
N LEU A 276 -7.46 7.61 -6.41
CA LEU A 276 -7.56 7.05 -7.76
C LEU A 276 -7.91 5.56 -7.74
N PHE A 277 -7.27 4.78 -6.88
CA PHE A 277 -7.59 3.36 -6.73
C PHE A 277 -9.01 3.15 -6.19
N ALA A 278 -9.40 3.90 -5.16
CA ALA A 278 -10.72 3.79 -4.54
C ALA A 278 -11.84 4.19 -5.51
N PHE A 279 -11.68 5.31 -6.19
CA PHE A 279 -12.71 5.85 -7.10
C PHE A 279 -12.71 5.21 -8.49
N GLY A 280 -11.62 4.55 -8.91
CA GLY A 280 -11.59 3.81 -10.17
C GLY A 280 -12.65 2.72 -10.25
N GLY A 281 -12.81 1.94 -9.18
CA GLY A 281 -13.88 0.95 -9.06
C GLY A 281 -15.28 1.58 -8.99
N ILE A 282 -15.44 2.65 -8.21
CA ILE A 282 -16.71 3.39 -8.07
C ILE A 282 -17.14 3.97 -9.42
N TYR A 283 -16.20 4.53 -10.18
CA TYR A 283 -16.46 5.08 -11.52
C TYR A 283 -16.87 3.97 -12.50
N GLY A 284 -16.17 2.85 -12.52
CA GLY A 284 -16.51 1.68 -13.34
C GLY A 284 -17.92 1.16 -13.06
N ALA A 285 -18.28 1.02 -11.79
CA ALA A 285 -19.61 0.60 -11.37
C ALA A 285 -20.68 1.66 -11.69
N GLY A 286 -20.40 2.93 -11.40
CA GLY A 286 -21.40 4.01 -11.52
C GLY A 286 -21.65 4.46 -12.96
N VAL A 287 -20.61 4.58 -13.80
CA VAL A 287 -20.73 5.05 -15.19
C VAL A 287 -21.01 3.91 -16.15
N PHE A 288 -20.30 2.80 -16.00
CA PHE A 288 -20.39 1.66 -16.95
C PHE A 288 -21.30 0.55 -16.45
N GLY A 289 -21.68 0.54 -15.18
CA GLY A 289 -22.53 -0.51 -14.60
C GLY A 289 -21.76 -1.81 -14.33
N TRP A 290 -20.43 -1.74 -14.16
CA TRP A 290 -19.60 -2.91 -13.92
C TRP A 290 -20.02 -3.68 -12.66
N GLN A 291 -20.08 -4.99 -12.82
CA GLN A 291 -20.36 -5.91 -11.73
C GLN A 291 -19.06 -6.39 -11.06
N ALA A 292 -19.18 -7.25 -10.07
CA ALA A 292 -18.05 -7.74 -9.29
C ALA A 292 -16.97 -8.42 -10.16
N ILE A 293 -17.35 -9.08 -11.25
CA ILE A 293 -16.42 -9.78 -12.14
C ILE A 293 -15.54 -8.78 -12.89
N GLU A 294 -16.15 -7.75 -13.51
CA GLU A 294 -15.41 -6.70 -14.22
C GLU A 294 -14.49 -5.94 -13.26
N LEU A 295 -14.98 -5.57 -12.08
CA LEU A 295 -14.19 -4.88 -11.06
C LEU A 295 -13.02 -5.73 -10.58
N GLY A 296 -13.25 -7.02 -10.36
CA GLY A 296 -12.20 -7.96 -9.94
C GLY A 296 -11.12 -8.15 -11.01
N LEU A 297 -11.50 -8.39 -12.26
CA LEU A 297 -10.56 -8.50 -13.37
C LEU A 297 -9.78 -7.22 -13.61
N PHE A 298 -10.44 -6.05 -13.50
CA PHE A 298 -9.78 -4.75 -13.57
C PHE A 298 -8.70 -4.61 -12.48
N GLY A 299 -9.01 -4.96 -11.23
CA GLY A 299 -8.05 -4.97 -10.13
C GLY A 299 -6.85 -5.90 -10.37
N ILE A 300 -7.08 -7.09 -10.92
CA ILE A 300 -6.02 -8.04 -11.31
C ILE A 300 -5.12 -7.42 -12.39
N MET A 301 -5.72 -6.84 -13.43
CA MET A 301 -4.97 -6.18 -14.50
C MET A 301 -4.11 -5.02 -13.98
N LEU A 302 -4.65 -4.18 -13.07
CA LEU A 302 -3.90 -3.11 -12.42
C LEU A 302 -2.70 -3.66 -11.62
N THR A 303 -2.89 -4.77 -10.93
CA THR A 303 -1.82 -5.41 -10.12
C THR A 303 -0.71 -5.96 -11.01
N ILE A 304 -1.05 -6.58 -12.15
CA ILE A 304 -0.07 -7.09 -13.12
C ILE A 304 0.75 -5.93 -13.70
N THR A 305 0.08 -4.87 -14.18
CA THR A 305 0.79 -3.70 -14.72
C THR A 305 1.58 -2.97 -13.65
N GLY A 306 1.10 -2.94 -12.40
CA GLY A 306 1.82 -2.41 -11.23
C GLY A 306 3.11 -3.17 -10.95
N THR A 307 3.07 -4.50 -11.03
CA THR A 307 4.25 -5.35 -10.89
C THR A 307 5.31 -5.03 -11.94
N ILE A 308 4.90 -5.01 -13.21
CA ILE A 308 5.80 -4.69 -14.34
C ILE A 308 6.33 -3.26 -14.20
N GLY A 309 5.45 -2.31 -13.91
CA GLY A 309 5.79 -0.90 -13.70
C GLY A 309 6.80 -0.70 -12.57
N ALA A 310 6.63 -1.37 -11.43
CA ALA A 310 7.57 -1.27 -10.31
C ALA A 310 8.97 -1.77 -10.67
N LEU A 311 9.07 -2.86 -11.44
CA LEU A 311 10.36 -3.38 -11.92
C LEU A 311 11.05 -2.42 -12.90
N ILE A 312 10.30 -1.86 -13.84
CA ILE A 312 10.82 -0.88 -14.82
C ILE A 312 11.18 0.42 -14.09
N GLY A 313 10.28 0.93 -13.25
CA GLY A 313 10.46 2.16 -12.49
C GLY A 313 11.67 2.12 -11.57
N GLY A 314 11.94 0.99 -10.92
CA GLY A 314 13.13 0.82 -10.10
C GLY A 314 14.45 0.94 -10.91
N ARG A 315 14.46 0.42 -12.14
CA ARG A 315 15.60 0.58 -13.05
C ARG A 315 15.75 2.00 -13.60
N LEU A 316 14.62 2.66 -13.87
CA LEU A 316 14.62 4.08 -14.28
C LEU A 316 15.08 4.98 -13.13
N ASP A 317 14.69 4.68 -11.91
CA ASP A 317 15.12 5.38 -10.70
C ASP A 317 16.66 5.33 -10.54
N ASP A 318 17.27 4.14 -10.71
CA ASP A 318 18.72 4.00 -10.65
C ASP A 318 19.46 4.77 -11.76
N ARG A 319 18.82 4.99 -12.93
CA ARG A 319 19.44 5.68 -14.08
C ARG A 319 19.19 7.18 -14.10
N LEU A 320 17.97 7.59 -13.82
CA LEU A 320 17.50 8.98 -13.94
C LEU A 320 17.45 9.70 -12.60
N GLY A 321 17.47 8.92 -11.49
CA GLY A 321 17.20 9.38 -10.13
C GLY A 321 15.71 9.26 -9.78
N ALA A 322 15.41 9.17 -8.49
CA ALA A 322 14.05 8.98 -7.98
C ALA A 322 13.11 10.14 -8.31
N LYS A 323 13.58 11.38 -8.15
CA LYS A 323 12.75 12.58 -8.36
C LYS A 323 12.17 12.68 -9.78
N PRO A 324 12.92 12.51 -10.89
CA PRO A 324 12.35 12.50 -12.24
C PRO A 324 11.31 11.38 -12.44
N VAL A 325 11.51 10.20 -11.88
CA VAL A 325 10.57 9.08 -11.99
C VAL A 325 9.25 9.43 -11.28
N ILE A 326 9.31 9.99 -10.08
CA ILE A 326 8.10 10.42 -9.34
C ILE A 326 7.38 11.53 -10.11
N LEU A 327 8.11 12.55 -10.59
CA LEU A 327 7.52 13.67 -11.36
C LEU A 327 6.85 13.15 -12.64
N GLY A 328 7.50 12.24 -13.37
CA GLY A 328 6.94 11.61 -14.56
C GLY A 328 5.67 10.83 -14.26
N ALA A 329 5.67 10.04 -13.17
CA ALA A 329 4.49 9.31 -12.72
C ALA A 329 3.32 10.26 -12.37
N ILE A 330 3.57 11.34 -11.64
CA ILE A 330 2.55 12.35 -11.31
C ILE A 330 1.96 12.97 -12.58
N VAL A 331 2.79 13.33 -13.56
CA VAL A 331 2.32 13.90 -14.85
C VAL A 331 1.45 12.87 -15.58
N ILE A 332 1.88 11.63 -15.68
CA ILE A 332 1.10 10.58 -16.34
C ILE A 332 -0.24 10.38 -15.63
N LEU A 333 -0.27 10.34 -14.30
CA LEU A 333 -1.51 10.23 -13.53
C LEU A 333 -2.44 11.43 -13.75
N ALA A 334 -1.91 12.65 -13.87
CA ALA A 334 -2.70 13.82 -14.18
C ALA A 334 -3.34 13.73 -15.60
N PHE A 335 -2.59 13.25 -16.59
CA PHE A 335 -3.14 12.97 -17.92
C PHE A 335 -4.19 11.86 -17.91
N VAL A 336 -3.99 10.83 -17.11
CA VAL A 336 -5.00 9.78 -16.92
C VAL A 336 -6.29 10.36 -16.31
N CYS A 337 -6.19 11.23 -15.31
CA CYS A 337 -7.36 11.91 -14.74
C CYS A 337 -8.11 12.73 -15.82
N VAL A 338 -7.38 13.46 -16.69
CA VAL A 338 -7.99 14.17 -17.83
C VAL A 338 -8.64 13.19 -18.79
N GLY A 339 -8.00 12.05 -19.07
CA GLY A 339 -8.57 10.96 -19.86
C GLY A 339 -9.88 10.45 -19.29
N VAL A 340 -9.91 10.14 -17.98
CA VAL A 340 -11.14 9.69 -17.30
C VAL A 340 -12.24 10.74 -17.35
N LEU A 341 -11.90 12.02 -17.15
CA LEU A 341 -12.84 13.15 -17.31
C LEU A 341 -13.47 13.23 -18.70
N SER A 342 -12.76 12.79 -19.72
CA SER A 342 -13.22 12.83 -21.11
C SER A 342 -14.17 11.69 -21.48
N LEU A 343 -14.39 10.72 -20.56
CA LEU A 343 -15.21 9.54 -20.82
C LEU A 343 -16.63 9.71 -20.27
N GLY A 344 -17.57 9.13 -20.96
CA GLY A 344 -18.92 8.89 -20.47
C GLY A 344 -19.41 7.55 -20.97
N ARG A 345 -20.65 7.22 -20.72
CA ARG A 345 -21.22 5.93 -21.10
C ARG A 345 -21.28 5.74 -22.63
N GLU A 346 -21.52 6.82 -23.37
CA GLU A 346 -21.74 6.81 -24.81
C GLU A 346 -20.86 7.82 -25.58
N HIS A 347 -19.78 8.30 -24.93
CA HIS A 347 -18.84 9.22 -25.56
C HIS A 347 -17.42 9.06 -25.01
N ILE A 348 -16.44 9.40 -25.83
CA ILE A 348 -15.02 9.50 -25.50
C ILE A 348 -14.52 10.92 -25.87
N PHE A 349 -13.34 11.31 -25.37
CA PHE A 349 -12.65 12.56 -25.71
C PHE A 349 -13.56 13.82 -25.66
N PHE A 350 -14.30 13.99 -24.54
CA PHE A 350 -15.16 15.17 -24.26
C PHE A 350 -16.33 15.34 -25.25
N GLY A 351 -16.83 14.29 -25.87
CA GLY A 351 -18.06 14.38 -26.66
C GLY A 351 -18.03 13.68 -28.01
N VAL A 352 -16.98 12.93 -28.35
CA VAL A 352 -17.00 12.05 -29.52
C VAL A 352 -17.98 10.89 -29.24
N PRO A 353 -19.12 10.82 -29.94
CA PRO A 353 -20.13 9.80 -29.65
C PRO A 353 -19.62 8.39 -30.02
N THR A 354 -20.02 7.43 -29.23
CA THR A 354 -19.74 6.00 -29.45
C THR A 354 -21.04 5.21 -29.49
N ALA A 355 -21.00 4.03 -30.07
CA ALA A 355 -22.14 3.13 -30.03
C ALA A 355 -22.49 2.82 -28.56
N PRO A 356 -23.77 2.79 -28.20
CA PRO A 356 -24.21 2.38 -26.86
C PRO A 356 -23.79 0.92 -26.61
N PRO A 357 -23.55 0.54 -25.34
CA PRO A 357 -23.23 -0.86 -24.99
C PRO A 357 -24.36 -1.78 -25.45
N ALA A 358 -24.02 -2.83 -26.20
CA ALA A 358 -24.96 -3.85 -26.60
C ALA A 358 -25.03 -5.00 -25.57
N PRO A 359 -26.18 -5.67 -25.38
CA PRO A 359 -26.29 -6.78 -24.43
C PRO A 359 -25.29 -7.93 -24.66
N ASP A 360 -24.83 -8.09 -25.92
CA ASP A 360 -23.92 -9.16 -26.33
C ASP A 360 -22.44 -8.75 -26.40
N ASP A 361 -22.10 -7.55 -25.97
CA ASP A 361 -20.75 -7.00 -26.10
C ASP A 361 -19.69 -7.69 -25.22
N GLY A 362 -20.04 -8.57 -24.33
CA GLY A 362 -19.10 -9.22 -23.40
C GLY A 362 -18.43 -8.25 -22.42
N LEU A 363 -17.41 -8.73 -21.70
CA LEU A 363 -16.70 -7.94 -20.70
C LEU A 363 -15.95 -6.77 -21.34
N TYR A 364 -16.17 -5.53 -20.82
CA TYR A 364 -15.56 -4.29 -21.33
C TYR A 364 -15.83 -4.07 -22.82
N GLY A 365 -17.04 -4.38 -23.30
CA GLY A 365 -17.38 -4.47 -24.72
C GLY A 365 -17.39 -3.12 -25.43
N SER A 366 -17.86 -2.05 -24.78
CA SER A 366 -17.97 -0.71 -25.37
C SER A 366 -16.61 -0.01 -25.53
N ALA A 367 -16.54 0.95 -26.47
CA ALA A 367 -15.33 1.74 -26.68
C ALA A 367 -14.92 2.57 -25.46
N PRO A 368 -15.85 3.24 -24.71
CA PRO A 368 -15.50 3.93 -23.48
C PRO A 368 -14.93 3.02 -22.40
N GLU A 369 -15.47 1.81 -22.22
CA GLU A 369 -14.95 0.84 -21.26
C GLU A 369 -13.53 0.40 -21.61
N LYS A 370 -13.25 0.10 -22.88
CA LYS A 370 -11.90 -0.26 -23.34
C LYS A 370 -10.89 0.85 -23.06
N VAL A 371 -11.27 2.11 -23.33
CA VAL A 371 -10.42 3.27 -23.02
C VAL A 371 -10.21 3.40 -21.51
N PHE A 372 -11.26 3.21 -20.70
CA PHE A 372 -11.15 3.27 -19.25
C PHE A 372 -10.24 2.17 -18.68
N VAL A 373 -10.36 0.93 -19.19
CA VAL A 373 -9.45 -0.17 -18.86
C VAL A 373 -8.01 0.21 -19.22
N LEU A 374 -7.77 0.74 -20.42
CA LEU A 374 -6.42 1.18 -20.81
C LEU A 374 -5.86 2.24 -19.86
N LEU A 375 -6.65 3.25 -19.49
CA LEU A 375 -6.26 4.26 -18.51
C LEU A 375 -5.95 3.62 -17.15
N GLY A 376 -6.73 2.64 -16.70
CA GLY A 376 -6.46 1.84 -15.51
C GLY A 376 -5.12 1.12 -15.58
N LEU A 377 -4.82 0.45 -16.70
CA LEU A 377 -3.52 -0.21 -16.91
C LEU A 377 -2.35 0.78 -16.80
N VAL A 378 -2.54 2.00 -17.29
CA VAL A 378 -1.55 3.08 -17.13
C VAL A 378 -1.43 3.48 -15.66
N ILE A 379 -2.54 3.64 -14.91
CA ILE A 379 -2.48 3.88 -13.45
C ILE A 379 -1.65 2.79 -12.76
N GLY A 380 -1.96 1.53 -13.00
CA GLY A 380 -1.20 0.41 -12.45
C GLY A 380 0.28 0.55 -12.77
N SER A 381 0.64 0.78 -14.03
CA SER A 381 2.02 0.83 -14.50
C SER A 381 2.87 1.95 -13.86
N VAL A 382 2.27 3.04 -13.39
CA VAL A 382 2.99 4.17 -12.76
C VAL A 382 2.86 4.24 -11.24
N ALA A 383 1.87 3.56 -10.66
CA ALA A 383 1.67 3.51 -9.21
C ALA A 383 2.85 2.83 -8.49
N GLY A 384 3.31 1.69 -9.01
CA GLY A 384 4.48 0.99 -8.49
C GLY A 384 5.74 1.84 -8.50
N PRO A 385 6.14 2.42 -9.64
CA PRO A 385 7.24 3.38 -9.73
C PRO A 385 7.11 4.56 -8.77
N LEU A 386 5.94 5.18 -8.67
CA LEU A 386 5.69 6.32 -7.79
C LEU A 386 5.99 5.97 -6.33
N GLN A 387 5.47 4.85 -5.85
CA GLN A 387 5.65 4.39 -4.46
C GLN A 387 7.08 3.91 -4.20
N ALA A 388 7.64 3.13 -5.12
CA ALA A 388 9.00 2.61 -4.99
C ALA A 388 10.06 3.72 -5.00
N SER A 389 9.92 4.71 -5.92
CA SER A 389 10.84 5.84 -6.00
C SER A 389 10.66 6.83 -4.85
N SER A 390 9.47 6.96 -4.28
CA SER A 390 9.26 7.73 -3.05
C SER A 390 10.06 7.14 -1.88
N ARG A 391 10.04 5.81 -1.74
CA ARG A 391 10.83 5.08 -0.73
C ARG A 391 12.34 5.27 -0.97
N SER A 392 12.80 5.15 -2.21
CA SER A 392 14.22 5.31 -2.56
C SER A 392 14.69 6.76 -2.45
N LEU A 393 13.85 7.74 -2.78
CA LEU A 393 14.17 9.16 -2.63
C LEU A 393 14.39 9.52 -1.16
N LEU A 394 13.50 9.09 -0.27
CA LEU A 394 13.71 9.32 1.16
C LEU A 394 15.02 8.71 1.63
N ALA A 395 15.32 7.46 1.26
CA ALA A 395 16.56 6.79 1.65
C ALA A 395 17.82 7.54 1.18
N ARG A 396 17.75 8.29 0.04
CA ARG A 396 18.86 9.14 -0.43
C ARG A 396 18.93 10.50 0.29
N LEU A 397 17.79 11.02 0.75
CA LEU A 397 17.70 12.35 1.37
C LEU A 397 18.14 12.35 2.84
N VAL A 398 18.18 11.19 3.49
CA VAL A 398 18.39 11.09 4.94
C VAL A 398 19.64 10.26 5.28
N PRO A 399 20.31 10.53 6.41
CA PRO A 399 21.40 9.70 6.88
C PRO A 399 20.94 8.28 7.19
N ALA A 400 21.76 7.27 6.84
CA ALA A 400 21.44 5.86 7.06
C ALA A 400 21.10 5.52 8.52
N GLN A 401 21.80 6.18 9.48
CA GLN A 401 21.61 6.00 10.92
C GLN A 401 20.27 6.51 11.43
N GLU A 402 19.62 7.39 10.68
CA GLU A 402 18.37 8.06 11.03
C GLU A 402 17.20 7.59 10.15
N ALA A 403 17.42 6.59 9.30
CA ALA A 403 16.43 6.13 8.33
C ALA A 403 15.10 5.71 8.98
N GLY A 404 15.12 5.04 10.13
CA GLY A 404 13.91 4.59 10.82
C GLY A 404 12.98 5.75 11.22
N ARG A 405 13.55 6.81 11.82
CA ARG A 405 12.74 7.99 12.22
C ARG A 405 12.12 8.71 11.02
N TYR A 406 12.84 8.82 9.90
CA TYR A 406 12.33 9.47 8.71
C TYR A 406 11.34 8.59 7.92
N PHE A 407 11.54 7.27 7.87
CA PHE A 407 10.53 6.35 7.35
C PHE A 407 9.28 6.32 8.24
N GLY A 408 9.44 6.49 9.56
CA GLY A 408 8.34 6.72 10.48
C GLY A 408 7.57 8.00 10.17
N LEU A 409 8.25 9.11 9.85
CA LEU A 409 7.61 10.36 9.39
C LEU A 409 6.94 10.18 8.01
N LEU A 410 7.51 9.37 7.11
CA LEU A 410 6.88 9.05 5.83
C LEU A 410 5.56 8.30 6.04
N ALA A 411 5.55 7.30 6.93
CA ALA A 411 4.35 6.57 7.29
C ALA A 411 3.31 7.48 7.96
N LEU A 412 3.73 8.36 8.87
CA LEU A 412 2.89 9.41 9.44
C LEU A 412 2.27 10.27 8.34
N SER A 413 3.09 10.79 7.42
CA SER A 413 2.63 11.68 6.35
C SER A 413 1.57 11.01 5.47
N GLY A 414 1.74 9.72 5.16
CA GLY A 414 0.78 8.97 4.34
C GLY A 414 -0.54 8.62 5.05
N LYS A 415 -0.65 8.82 6.37
CA LYS A 415 -1.87 8.47 7.13
C LYS A 415 -2.62 9.70 7.66
N VAL A 416 -1.91 10.77 8.01
CA VAL A 416 -2.53 11.99 8.57
C VAL A 416 -3.49 12.67 7.59
N THR A 417 -3.21 12.58 6.31
CA THR A 417 -4.00 13.23 5.26
C THR A 417 -4.77 12.28 4.37
N SER A 418 -4.67 10.96 4.57
CA SER A 418 -5.27 9.95 3.69
C SER A 418 -6.79 10.09 3.50
N PHE A 419 -7.47 10.87 4.32
CA PHE A 419 -8.88 11.21 4.19
C PHE A 419 -9.14 12.46 3.34
N LEU A 420 -8.13 13.31 3.09
CA LEU A 420 -8.35 14.63 2.45
C LEU A 420 -8.77 14.49 0.98
N ALA A 421 -8.08 13.67 0.19
CA ALA A 421 -8.44 13.49 -1.21
C ALA A 421 -9.81 12.79 -1.36
N PRO A 422 -10.11 11.67 -0.67
CA PRO A 422 -11.45 11.11 -0.66
C PRO A 422 -12.54 12.08 -0.23
N LEU A 423 -12.31 12.87 0.83
CA LEU A 423 -13.26 13.89 1.29
C LEU A 423 -13.47 14.98 0.24
N ALA A 424 -12.39 15.49 -0.35
CA ALA A 424 -12.47 16.52 -1.37
C ALA A 424 -13.21 16.03 -2.63
N VAL A 425 -12.99 14.77 -3.03
CA VAL A 425 -13.74 14.11 -4.11
C VAL A 425 -15.23 13.98 -3.74
N ALA A 426 -15.56 13.52 -2.54
CA ALA A 426 -16.94 13.38 -2.08
C ALA A 426 -17.68 14.72 -2.06
N VAL A 427 -17.05 15.78 -1.51
CA VAL A 427 -17.62 17.13 -1.48
C VAL A 427 -17.80 17.67 -2.89
N ALA A 428 -16.81 17.55 -3.77
CA ALA A 428 -16.93 18.02 -5.14
C ALA A 428 -18.02 17.27 -5.91
N THR A 429 -18.11 15.96 -5.77
CA THR A 429 -19.17 15.14 -6.38
C THR A 429 -20.54 15.57 -5.87
N ALA A 430 -20.69 15.85 -4.58
CA ALA A 430 -21.95 16.31 -3.97
C ALA A 430 -22.35 17.72 -4.45
N VAL A 431 -21.37 18.63 -4.59
CA VAL A 431 -21.62 20.01 -5.03
C VAL A 431 -21.96 20.09 -6.52
N PHE A 432 -21.15 19.42 -7.34
CA PHE A 432 -21.29 19.50 -8.81
C PHE A 432 -22.25 18.44 -9.37
N GLN A 433 -22.76 17.52 -8.55
CA GLN A 433 -23.70 16.46 -8.93
C GLN A 433 -23.23 15.64 -10.15
N THR A 434 -21.90 15.42 -10.27
CA THR A 434 -21.28 14.66 -11.36
C THR A 434 -20.13 13.82 -10.88
N GLN A 435 -20.01 12.59 -11.35
CA GLN A 435 -18.87 11.70 -11.05
C GLN A 435 -17.55 12.22 -11.63
N GLY A 436 -17.60 13.03 -12.68
CA GLY A 436 -16.41 13.70 -13.24
C GLY A 436 -15.73 14.68 -12.27
N ALA A 437 -16.44 15.18 -11.23
CA ALA A 437 -15.83 16.07 -10.24
C ALA A 437 -14.67 15.39 -9.46
N GLY A 438 -14.72 14.07 -9.27
CA GLY A 438 -13.66 13.32 -8.59
C GLY A 438 -12.31 13.43 -9.26
N PRO A 439 -12.14 12.96 -10.51
CA PRO A 439 -10.89 13.10 -11.24
C PRO A 439 -10.39 14.55 -11.35
N ALA A 440 -11.28 15.55 -11.47
CA ALA A 440 -10.91 16.96 -11.51
C ALA A 440 -10.21 17.44 -10.22
N VAL A 441 -10.73 17.02 -9.06
CA VAL A 441 -10.10 17.32 -7.77
C VAL A 441 -8.74 16.64 -7.65
N LEU A 442 -8.61 15.39 -8.11
CA LEU A 442 -7.34 14.66 -8.04
C LEU A 442 -6.25 15.31 -8.90
N ILE A 443 -6.60 15.94 -10.03
CA ILE A 443 -5.65 16.73 -10.84
C ILE A 443 -5.04 17.85 -9.99
N LEU A 444 -5.84 18.55 -9.17
CA LEU A 444 -5.34 19.60 -8.29
C LEU A 444 -4.32 19.07 -7.28
N PHE A 445 -4.62 17.92 -6.63
CA PHE A 445 -3.68 17.25 -5.73
C PHE A 445 -2.38 16.88 -6.45
N LEU A 446 -2.45 16.34 -7.66
CA LEU A 446 -1.28 15.97 -8.46
C LEU A 446 -0.46 17.19 -8.86
N ILE A 447 -1.09 18.31 -9.25
CA ILE A 447 -0.40 19.56 -9.56
C ILE A 447 0.34 20.12 -8.33
N VAL A 448 -0.32 20.16 -7.17
CA VAL A 448 0.29 20.61 -5.91
C VAL A 448 1.45 19.68 -5.52
N GLY A 449 1.25 18.36 -5.61
CA GLY A 449 2.30 17.37 -5.36
C GLY A 449 3.51 17.54 -6.29
N PHE A 450 3.26 17.77 -7.58
CA PHE A 450 4.29 18.05 -8.57
C PHE A 450 5.07 19.33 -8.24
N TRP A 451 4.38 20.42 -7.94
CA TRP A 451 4.99 21.70 -7.60
C TRP A 451 5.86 21.60 -6.33
N LEU A 452 5.37 20.97 -5.29
CA LEU A 452 6.12 20.74 -4.05
C LEU A 452 7.38 19.89 -4.33
N LEU A 453 7.24 18.79 -5.07
CA LEU A 453 8.35 17.89 -5.38
C LEU A 453 9.39 18.56 -6.31
N SER A 454 8.96 19.42 -7.24
CA SER A 454 9.87 20.14 -8.13
C SER A 454 10.88 20.98 -7.37
N GLY A 455 10.51 21.52 -6.21
CA GLY A 455 11.37 22.29 -5.33
C GLY A 455 12.35 21.47 -4.46
N VAL A 456 12.28 20.15 -4.49
CA VAL A 456 13.26 19.27 -3.82
C VAL A 456 14.56 19.27 -4.63
N LYS A 457 15.70 19.46 -3.96
CA LYS A 457 17.01 19.39 -4.65
C LYS A 457 17.25 17.98 -5.21
N ARG A 458 17.92 17.91 -6.36
CA ARG A 458 18.39 16.61 -6.89
C ARG A 458 19.46 16.05 -5.97
N VAL A 459 19.38 14.77 -5.67
CA VAL A 459 20.35 14.00 -4.86
C VAL A 459 20.91 12.90 -5.72
#